data_8f5e21ab2561ef0fc1c4f6fcada638fa
#
_entry.id   8f5e21ab2561ef0fc1c4f6fcada638fa
#
_cell.length_a   1.000
_cell.length_b   1.000
_cell.length_c   1.000
_cell.angle_alpha   90.00
_cell.angle_beta   90.00
_cell.angle_gamma   90.00
#
_symmetry.space_group_name_H-M   'P 1'
#
loop_
_entity.id
_entity.type
_entity.pdbx_description
1 polymer ?
#
loop_
_entity_poly.entity_id
_entity_poly.type
_entity_poly.pdbx_seq_one_letter_code
_entity_poly.pdbx_strand_id
1 'polypeptide(L)'
;MENQFRFGVFLRPDPKTCAAVTQITGHLRAQYGLISAAAFPPHVTLAGSLPVVVPLAELIQLIGFVLRRLPAFPVQNLGIRRLADSALAYDVSVLDGAPNRRLSDLGGAVDSVVRPLVGPSGSLPPDLYEPDSWMPHISLVSHELRIRADLRDEVEDYVNGLDITPPMSFTADTVTLYRFAHNTWTGSWWRDMRWEHVRSWRLAKQRSF
;
A
#
# COMPACT_ATOMS: atom_id res chain seq x y z
N MET A 1 12.84 24.09 4.09
CA MET A 1 12.58 23.41 2.80
C MET A 1 11.87 22.12 3.15
N GLU A 2 10.69 21.86 2.58
CA GLU A 2 9.98 20.60 2.75
C GLU A 2 10.86 19.46 2.18
N ASN A 3 10.94 18.34 2.91
CA ASN A 3 11.77 17.22 2.45
C ASN A 3 11.19 16.67 1.13
N GLN A 4 11.96 16.72 0.06
CA GLN A 4 11.55 16.26 -1.27
C GLN A 4 11.29 14.74 -1.32
N PHE A 5 11.79 14.00 -0.32
CA PHE A 5 11.64 12.56 -0.28
C PHE A 5 10.62 12.11 0.76
N ARG A 6 9.88 11.08 0.42
CA ARG A 6 9.03 10.29 1.31
C ARG A 6 9.37 8.82 1.15
N PHE A 7 9.20 8.07 2.21
CA PHE A 7 9.40 6.63 2.16
C PHE A 7 8.07 5.90 2.37
N GLY A 8 7.96 4.71 1.80
CA GLY A 8 6.83 3.81 2.03
C GLY A 8 7.33 2.40 2.28
N VAL A 9 6.81 1.77 3.32
CA VAL A 9 7.03 0.36 3.65
C VAL A 9 5.76 -0.40 3.30
N PHE A 10 5.85 -1.29 2.33
CA PHE A 10 4.69 -1.94 1.72
C PHE A 10 4.82 -3.46 1.75
N LEU A 11 3.75 -4.14 2.08
CA LEU A 11 3.61 -5.55 1.77
C LEU A 11 3.34 -5.69 0.26
N ARG A 12 4.19 -6.42 -0.44
CA ARG A 12 4.02 -6.70 -1.86
C ARG A 12 3.19 -7.97 -2.04
N PRO A 13 2.05 -7.91 -2.73
CA PRO A 13 1.30 -9.11 -3.13
C PRO A 13 2.12 -10.03 -4.04
N ASP A 14 1.64 -11.21 -4.26
CA ASP A 14 2.26 -12.14 -5.21
C ASP A 14 2.18 -11.61 -6.67
N PRO A 15 2.99 -12.15 -7.60
CA PRO A 15 3.02 -11.67 -8.98
C PRO A 15 1.67 -11.75 -9.71
N LYS A 16 0.83 -12.75 -9.39
CA LYS A 16 -0.49 -12.90 -10.03
C LYS A 16 -1.45 -11.81 -9.57
N THR A 17 -1.50 -11.53 -8.27
CA THR A 17 -2.28 -10.43 -7.70
C THR A 17 -1.78 -9.08 -8.23
N CYS A 18 -0.46 -8.86 -8.26
CA CYS A 18 0.13 -7.66 -8.84
C CYS A 18 -0.25 -7.47 -10.31
N ALA A 19 -0.22 -8.53 -11.13
CA ALA A 19 -0.60 -8.47 -12.54
C ALA A 19 -2.07 -8.07 -12.72
N ALA A 20 -2.99 -8.68 -11.96
CA ALA A 20 -4.41 -8.35 -12.02
C ALA A 20 -4.67 -6.88 -11.62
N VAL A 21 -4.08 -6.40 -10.52
CA VAL A 21 -4.20 -5.00 -10.08
C VAL A 21 -3.63 -4.05 -11.14
N THR A 22 -2.46 -4.35 -11.71
CA THR A 22 -1.84 -3.52 -12.76
C THR A 22 -2.71 -3.45 -14.02
N GLN A 23 -3.35 -4.56 -14.38
CA GLN A 23 -4.25 -4.60 -15.53
C GLN A 23 -5.49 -3.74 -15.29
N ILE A 24 -6.14 -3.85 -14.12
CA ILE A 24 -7.30 -3.03 -13.76
C ILE A 24 -6.94 -1.54 -13.73
N THR A 25 -5.86 -1.17 -13.05
CA THR A 25 -5.41 0.25 -12.99
C THR A 25 -5.01 0.77 -14.36
N GLY A 26 -4.49 -0.08 -15.25
CA GLY A 26 -4.23 0.23 -16.65
C GLY A 26 -5.50 0.56 -17.45
N HIS A 27 -6.57 -0.23 -17.26
CA HIS A 27 -7.89 0.05 -17.86
C HIS A 27 -8.48 1.36 -17.34
N LEU A 28 -8.42 1.58 -16.03
CA LEU A 28 -8.92 2.81 -15.41
C LEU A 28 -8.16 4.06 -15.88
N ARG A 29 -6.85 3.94 -16.06
CA ARG A 29 -6.05 5.02 -16.67
C ARG A 29 -6.46 5.29 -18.11
N ALA A 30 -6.63 4.23 -18.92
CA ALA A 30 -6.97 4.37 -20.33
C ALA A 30 -8.37 4.94 -20.56
N GLN A 31 -9.34 4.50 -19.76
CA GLN A 31 -10.75 4.87 -19.92
C GLN A 31 -11.11 6.22 -19.25
N TYR A 32 -10.57 6.49 -18.06
CA TYR A 32 -10.99 7.61 -17.22
C TYR A 32 -9.87 8.60 -16.90
N GLY A 33 -8.62 8.31 -17.28
CA GLY A 33 -7.47 9.13 -16.90
C GLY A 33 -7.11 9.03 -15.40
N LEU A 34 -7.60 7.99 -14.69
CA LEU A 34 -7.30 7.78 -13.28
C LEU A 34 -5.93 7.13 -13.13
N ILE A 35 -5.01 7.80 -12.45
CA ILE A 35 -3.61 7.39 -12.38
C ILE A 35 -3.08 7.20 -10.98
N SER A 36 -3.77 7.66 -9.93
CA SER A 36 -3.21 7.67 -8.57
C SER A 36 -2.81 6.29 -8.07
N ALA A 37 -3.64 5.27 -8.27
CA ALA A 37 -3.27 3.91 -7.89
C ALA A 37 -2.19 3.33 -8.83
N ALA A 38 -2.24 3.65 -10.13
CA ALA A 38 -1.24 3.22 -11.10
C ALA A 38 0.12 3.92 -10.94
N ALA A 39 0.18 5.04 -10.21
CA ALA A 39 1.43 5.74 -9.89
C ALA A 39 2.29 4.98 -8.86
N PHE A 40 1.74 3.97 -8.21
CA PHE A 40 2.42 3.12 -7.24
C PHE A 40 2.49 1.67 -7.73
N PRO A 41 3.50 0.89 -7.29
CA PRO A 41 3.44 -0.56 -7.46
C PRO A 41 2.26 -1.12 -6.63
N PRO A 42 1.58 -2.21 -7.07
CA PRO A 42 0.53 -2.84 -6.28
C PRO A 42 1.03 -3.24 -4.88
N HIS A 43 0.33 -2.82 -3.82
CA HIS A 43 0.80 -3.01 -2.45
C HIS A 43 -0.32 -2.94 -1.41
N VAL A 44 -0.02 -3.45 -0.21
CA VAL A 44 -0.73 -3.09 1.03
C VAL A 44 0.17 -2.15 1.81
N THR A 45 -0.32 -0.98 2.19
CA THR A 45 0.44 -0.01 2.98
C THR A 45 0.62 -0.51 4.41
N LEU A 46 1.86 -0.61 4.86
CA LEU A 46 2.22 -0.87 6.27
C LEU A 46 2.58 0.45 6.96
N ALA A 47 3.29 1.31 6.24
CA ALA A 47 3.56 2.69 6.61
C ALA A 47 3.85 3.50 5.35
N GLY A 48 3.21 4.65 5.17
CA GLY A 48 3.28 5.46 3.96
C GLY A 48 3.65 6.90 4.21
N SER A 49 4.06 7.60 3.16
CA SER A 49 4.34 9.05 3.17
C SER A 49 5.31 9.50 4.28
N LEU A 50 6.30 8.68 4.63
CA LEU A 50 7.20 8.91 5.76
C LEU A 50 8.28 9.95 5.43
N PRO A 51 8.30 11.14 6.06
CA PRO A 51 9.43 12.07 6.03
C PRO A 51 10.48 11.62 7.06
N VAL A 52 11.38 10.71 6.68
CA VAL A 52 12.37 10.12 7.59
C VAL A 52 13.52 11.08 7.85
N VAL A 53 13.95 11.19 9.12
CA VAL A 53 15.03 12.11 9.55
C VAL A 53 16.36 11.42 9.84
N VAL A 54 16.43 10.10 9.67
CA VAL A 54 17.66 9.31 9.85
C VAL A 54 18.27 8.92 8.50
N PRO A 55 19.55 8.53 8.47
CA PRO A 55 20.18 7.99 7.26
C PRO A 55 19.44 6.76 6.73
N LEU A 56 19.35 6.64 5.40
CA LEU A 56 18.66 5.52 4.74
C LEU A 56 19.19 4.15 5.20
N ALA A 57 20.49 4.03 5.44
CA ALA A 57 21.09 2.78 5.92
C ALA A 57 20.54 2.35 7.28
N GLU A 58 20.32 3.30 8.18
CA GLU A 58 19.72 3.04 9.50
C GLU A 58 18.26 2.60 9.38
N LEU A 59 17.45 3.29 8.56
CA LEU A 59 16.07 2.89 8.28
C LEU A 59 16.01 1.44 7.75
N ILE A 60 16.88 1.09 6.79
CA ILE A 60 16.98 -0.27 6.23
C ILE A 60 17.31 -1.30 7.31
N GLN A 61 18.25 -1.00 8.21
CA GLN A 61 18.66 -1.90 9.28
C GLN A 61 17.54 -2.15 10.28
N LEU A 62 16.85 -1.11 10.73
CA LEU A 62 15.76 -1.18 11.70
C LEU A 62 14.57 -1.98 11.16
N ILE A 63 14.13 -1.68 9.93
CA ILE A 63 13.07 -2.46 9.29
C ILE A 63 13.49 -3.92 9.13
N GLY A 64 14.70 -4.18 8.63
CA GLY A 64 15.21 -5.53 8.45
C GLY A 64 15.33 -6.31 9.76
N PHE A 65 15.58 -5.64 10.89
CA PHE A 65 15.66 -6.27 12.21
C PHE A 65 14.31 -6.84 12.66
N VAL A 66 13.21 -6.09 12.51
CA VAL A 66 11.88 -6.58 12.92
C VAL A 66 11.35 -7.63 11.95
N LEU A 67 11.54 -7.45 10.64
CA LEU A 67 11.00 -8.34 9.63
C LEU A 67 11.61 -9.76 9.67
N ARG A 68 12.88 -9.90 10.06
CA ARG A 68 13.54 -11.22 10.16
C ARG A 68 12.88 -12.20 11.12
N ARG A 69 12.08 -11.70 12.06
CA ARG A 69 11.41 -12.51 13.08
C ARG A 69 9.99 -12.89 12.71
N LEU A 70 9.44 -12.30 11.65
CA LEU A 70 8.07 -12.50 11.24
C LEU A 70 7.97 -13.60 10.17
N PRO A 71 7.09 -14.58 10.36
CA PRO A 71 6.85 -15.61 9.36
C PRO A 71 5.97 -15.08 8.23
N ALA A 72 6.11 -15.67 7.04
CA ALA A 72 5.14 -15.51 5.97
C ALA A 72 3.78 -16.07 6.39
N PHE A 73 2.69 -15.50 5.88
CA PHE A 73 1.32 -15.85 6.26
C PHE A 73 0.34 -15.65 5.09
N PRO A 74 -0.83 -16.32 5.12
CA PRO A 74 -1.85 -16.14 4.10
C PRO A 74 -2.56 -14.78 4.26
N VAL A 75 -2.93 -14.21 3.12
CA VAL A 75 -3.81 -13.04 3.01
C VAL A 75 -4.93 -13.39 2.05
N GLN A 76 -6.17 -13.14 2.44
CA GLN A 76 -7.36 -13.36 1.63
C GLN A 76 -7.78 -12.05 0.96
N ASN A 77 -8.17 -12.14 -0.31
CA ASN A 77 -8.79 -11.06 -1.05
C ASN A 77 -10.32 -11.24 -0.98
N LEU A 78 -10.99 -10.30 -0.35
CA LEU A 78 -12.44 -10.33 -0.13
C LEU A 78 -13.23 -9.66 -1.27
N GLY A 79 -12.56 -9.26 -2.34
CA GLY A 79 -13.17 -8.54 -3.44
C GLY A 79 -13.07 -7.01 -3.31
N ILE A 80 -13.81 -6.33 -4.19
CA ILE A 80 -13.78 -4.88 -4.30
C ILE A 80 -14.60 -4.25 -3.18
N ARG A 81 -14.05 -3.18 -2.60
CA ARG A 81 -14.70 -2.40 -1.56
C ARG A 81 -14.44 -0.90 -1.76
N ARG A 82 -15.46 -0.10 -1.52
CA ARG A 82 -15.28 1.35 -1.31
C ARG A 82 -14.66 1.61 0.07
N LEU A 83 -13.59 2.37 0.09
CA LEU A 83 -12.95 2.84 1.32
C LEU A 83 -13.33 4.30 1.54
N ALA A 84 -14.15 4.56 2.55
CA ALA A 84 -14.75 5.87 2.78
C ALA A 84 -15.31 6.44 1.46
N ASP A 85 -15.26 7.75 1.25
CA ASP A 85 -15.81 8.36 0.03
C ASP A 85 -14.80 8.54 -1.11
N SER A 86 -13.65 7.86 -1.09
CA SER A 86 -12.55 8.31 -1.92
C SER A 86 -11.70 7.26 -2.61
N ALA A 87 -11.87 5.99 -2.32
CA ALA A 87 -11.04 4.95 -2.91
C ALA A 87 -11.85 3.70 -3.24
N LEU A 88 -11.43 3.00 -4.30
CA LEU A 88 -11.87 1.67 -4.64
C LEU A 88 -10.68 0.73 -4.50
N ALA A 89 -10.84 -0.35 -3.77
CA ALA A 89 -9.73 -1.22 -3.43
C ALA A 89 -10.16 -2.68 -3.22
N TYR A 90 -9.22 -3.61 -3.31
CA TYR A 90 -9.40 -4.95 -2.77
C TYR A 90 -9.23 -4.92 -1.25
N ASP A 91 -10.24 -5.43 -0.55
CA ASP A 91 -10.20 -5.61 0.90
C ASP A 91 -9.38 -6.86 1.23
N VAL A 92 -8.38 -6.71 2.08
CA VAL A 92 -7.51 -7.80 2.55
C VAL A 92 -7.46 -7.86 4.09
N SER A 93 -8.44 -7.24 4.75
CA SER A 93 -8.47 -7.06 6.21
C SER A 93 -8.84 -8.33 6.98
N VAL A 94 -9.49 -9.31 6.33
CA VAL A 94 -10.05 -10.51 6.98
C VAL A 94 -9.40 -11.77 6.42
N LEU A 95 -9.22 -12.77 7.27
CA LEU A 95 -8.82 -14.12 6.92
C LEU A 95 -9.75 -15.10 7.64
N ASP A 96 -10.37 -16.02 6.89
CA ASP A 96 -11.29 -17.04 7.43
C ASP A 96 -12.42 -16.47 8.33
N GLY A 97 -12.98 -15.32 7.91
CA GLY A 97 -14.10 -14.68 8.60
C GLY A 97 -13.73 -13.83 9.82
N ALA A 98 -12.43 -13.69 10.16
CA ALA A 98 -11.96 -12.88 11.27
C ALA A 98 -10.86 -11.89 10.82
N PRO A 99 -10.63 -10.78 11.55
CA PRO A 99 -9.53 -9.87 11.24
C PRO A 99 -8.19 -10.61 11.11
N ASN A 100 -7.44 -10.32 10.06
CA ASN A 100 -6.13 -10.93 9.83
C ASN A 100 -5.09 -10.40 10.83
N ARG A 101 -5.03 -11.04 12.00
CA ARG A 101 -4.12 -10.62 13.09
C ARG A 101 -2.67 -10.58 12.66
N ARG A 102 -2.21 -11.52 11.81
CA ARG A 102 -0.82 -11.53 11.33
C ARG A 102 -0.49 -10.32 10.47
N LEU A 103 -1.47 -9.83 9.70
CA LEU A 103 -1.32 -8.61 8.93
C LEU A 103 -1.26 -7.38 9.86
N SER A 104 -2.10 -7.34 10.89
CA SER A 104 -2.04 -6.31 11.94
C SER A 104 -0.73 -6.35 12.72
N ASP A 105 -0.23 -7.54 13.09
CA ASP A 105 1.06 -7.71 13.77
C ASP A 105 2.22 -7.19 12.91
N LEU A 106 2.17 -7.46 11.59
CA LEU A 106 3.16 -6.93 10.65
C LEU A 106 3.10 -5.39 10.57
N GLY A 107 1.90 -4.81 10.47
CA GLY A 107 1.69 -3.35 10.48
C GLY A 107 2.25 -2.72 11.76
N GLY A 108 1.87 -3.25 12.92
CA GLY A 108 2.36 -2.76 14.22
C GLY A 108 3.87 -2.93 14.41
N ALA A 109 4.46 -4.03 13.94
CA ALA A 109 5.90 -4.25 14.00
C ALA A 109 6.68 -3.24 13.14
N VAL A 110 6.19 -2.94 11.94
CA VAL A 110 6.79 -1.91 11.07
C VAL A 110 6.63 -0.53 11.71
N ASP A 111 5.43 -0.19 12.18
CA ASP A 111 5.14 1.09 12.80
C ASP A 111 6.03 1.37 14.01
N SER A 112 6.24 0.37 14.87
CA SER A 112 7.06 0.50 16.09
C SER A 112 8.48 0.98 15.82
N VAL A 113 9.02 0.70 14.63
CA VAL A 113 10.39 1.12 14.26
C VAL A 113 10.41 2.34 13.34
N VAL A 114 9.36 2.61 12.56
CA VAL A 114 9.36 3.77 11.66
C VAL A 114 8.79 5.03 12.30
N ARG A 115 7.79 4.92 13.18
CA ARG A 115 7.13 6.06 13.84
C ARG A 115 8.10 6.98 14.59
N PRO A 116 9.10 6.47 15.37
CA PRO A 116 10.09 7.32 16.02
C PRO A 116 11.03 8.07 15.06
N LEU A 117 11.09 7.65 13.80
CA LEU A 117 11.99 8.21 12.78
C LEU A 117 11.32 9.25 11.89
N VAL A 118 10.01 9.47 12.08
CA VAL A 118 9.22 10.42 11.29
C VAL A 118 9.50 11.84 11.77
N GLY A 119 9.94 12.67 10.85
CA GLY A 119 10.13 14.11 11.06
C GLY A 119 8.88 14.92 10.70
N PRO A 120 9.00 16.24 10.68
CA PRO A 120 7.91 17.12 10.26
C PRO A 120 7.38 16.77 8.87
N SER A 121 6.08 16.60 8.75
CA SER A 121 5.44 16.06 7.53
C SER A 121 4.99 17.12 6.53
N GLY A 122 4.90 18.40 6.93
CA GLY A 122 4.35 19.45 6.07
C GLY A 122 2.89 19.17 5.71
N SER A 123 2.56 19.35 4.43
CA SER A 123 1.19 19.26 3.91
C SER A 123 0.69 17.83 3.69
N LEU A 124 1.58 16.83 3.58
CA LEU A 124 1.22 15.42 3.43
C LEU A 124 1.57 14.67 4.73
N PRO A 125 0.58 14.35 5.57
CA PRO A 125 0.82 13.59 6.80
C PRO A 125 1.31 12.18 6.48
N PRO A 126 2.11 11.56 7.38
CA PRO A 126 2.47 10.16 7.27
C PRO A 126 1.23 9.28 7.45
N ASP A 127 1.17 8.20 6.68
CA ASP A 127 0.19 7.14 6.82
C ASP A 127 0.79 6.02 7.68
N LEU A 128 0.45 6.04 8.96
CA LEU A 128 0.97 5.15 9.98
C LEU A 128 -0.10 4.14 10.42
N TYR A 129 0.34 3.02 10.99
CA TYR A 129 -0.57 2.02 11.52
C TYR A 129 -1.29 2.53 12.77
N GLU A 130 -2.63 2.54 12.70
CA GLU A 130 -3.51 2.87 13.83
C GLU A 130 -4.45 1.69 14.07
N PRO A 131 -4.27 0.91 15.16
CA PRO A 131 -4.96 -0.37 15.37
C PRO A 131 -6.48 -0.34 15.16
N ASP A 132 -7.14 0.74 15.62
CA ASP A 132 -8.59 0.85 15.63
C ASP A 132 -9.19 1.30 14.29
N SER A 133 -8.38 1.88 13.41
CA SER A 133 -8.84 2.46 12.14
C SER A 133 -8.10 1.92 10.90
N TRP A 134 -7.06 1.11 11.11
CA TRP A 134 -6.28 0.61 9.99
C TRP A 134 -7.06 -0.42 9.16
N MET A 135 -7.23 -0.10 7.90
CA MET A 135 -7.93 -0.95 6.94
C MET A 135 -6.97 -1.39 5.83
N PRO A 136 -6.33 -2.57 5.96
CA PRO A 136 -5.42 -3.07 4.94
C PRO A 136 -6.15 -3.35 3.63
N HIS A 137 -5.62 -2.80 2.55
CA HIS A 137 -6.24 -2.89 1.23
C HIS A 137 -5.18 -2.79 0.12
N ILE A 138 -5.58 -3.17 -1.10
CA ILE A 138 -4.80 -2.94 -2.33
C ILE A 138 -5.59 -1.97 -3.21
N SER A 139 -5.10 -0.76 -3.41
CA SER A 139 -5.80 0.30 -4.13
C SER A 139 -5.96 -0.02 -5.62
N LEU A 140 -7.16 0.20 -6.14
CA LEU A 140 -7.50 0.21 -7.57
C LEU A 140 -7.72 1.64 -8.08
N VAL A 141 -8.35 2.49 -7.27
CA VAL A 141 -8.44 3.93 -7.44
C VAL A 141 -8.26 4.58 -6.07
N SER A 142 -7.60 5.70 -6.02
CA SER A 142 -7.29 6.38 -4.76
C SER A 142 -7.73 7.85 -4.81
N HIS A 143 -6.80 8.78 -4.92
CA HIS A 143 -7.02 10.21 -4.69
C HIS A 143 -8.02 10.88 -5.64
N GLU A 144 -8.14 10.41 -6.89
CA GLU A 144 -8.98 11.08 -7.90
C GLU A 144 -10.47 11.06 -7.57
N LEU A 145 -10.97 10.00 -6.94
CA LEU A 145 -12.39 9.91 -6.60
C LEU A 145 -12.82 10.88 -5.48
N ARG A 146 -11.87 11.52 -4.79
CA ARG A 146 -12.17 12.67 -3.92
C ARG A 146 -12.53 13.90 -4.72
N ILE A 147 -11.87 14.08 -5.87
CA ILE A 147 -12.02 15.23 -6.75
C ILE A 147 -13.15 15.00 -7.76
N ARG A 148 -13.27 13.76 -8.22
CA ARG A 148 -14.24 13.30 -9.22
C ARG A 148 -15.27 12.36 -8.58
N ALA A 149 -16.01 12.89 -7.60
CA ALA A 149 -17.06 12.13 -6.90
C ALA A 149 -18.19 11.66 -7.85
N ASP A 150 -18.38 12.37 -8.96
CA ASP A 150 -19.29 12.07 -10.06
C ASP A 150 -18.99 10.73 -10.74
N LEU A 151 -17.74 10.26 -10.71
CA LEU A 151 -17.32 9.01 -11.37
C LEU A 151 -17.39 7.77 -10.47
N ARG A 152 -17.74 7.89 -9.21
CA ARG A 152 -17.61 6.79 -8.22
C ARG A 152 -18.38 5.54 -8.62
N ASP A 153 -19.67 5.70 -8.92
CA ASP A 153 -20.54 4.58 -9.24
C ASP A 153 -20.17 3.97 -10.61
N GLU A 154 -19.93 4.83 -11.60
CA GLU A 154 -19.52 4.39 -12.94
C GLU A 154 -18.20 3.61 -12.92
N VAL A 155 -17.20 4.09 -12.18
CA VAL A 155 -15.90 3.41 -12.06
C VAL A 155 -16.03 2.08 -11.34
N GLU A 156 -16.85 1.99 -10.29
CA GLU A 156 -17.10 0.72 -9.60
C GLU A 156 -17.80 -0.29 -10.51
N ASP A 157 -18.86 0.14 -11.21
CA ASP A 157 -19.57 -0.71 -12.17
C ASP A 157 -18.65 -1.18 -13.30
N TYR A 158 -17.79 -0.28 -13.79
CA TYR A 158 -16.80 -0.60 -14.82
C TYR A 158 -15.80 -1.66 -14.34
N VAL A 159 -15.24 -1.50 -13.12
CA VAL A 159 -14.28 -2.46 -12.56
C VAL A 159 -14.94 -3.81 -12.31
N ASN A 160 -16.19 -3.83 -11.81
CA ASN A 160 -16.94 -5.05 -11.58
C ASN A 160 -17.30 -5.77 -12.91
N GLY A 161 -17.39 -5.05 -14.01
CA GLY A 161 -17.63 -5.59 -15.35
C GLY A 161 -16.38 -6.11 -16.07
N LEU A 162 -15.17 -5.89 -15.53
CA LEU A 162 -13.96 -6.41 -16.14
C LEU A 162 -13.83 -7.92 -15.91
N ASP A 163 -13.46 -8.65 -16.96
CA ASP A 163 -13.11 -10.08 -16.86
C ASP A 163 -11.66 -10.24 -16.36
N ILE A 164 -11.39 -9.69 -15.18
CA ILE A 164 -10.08 -9.73 -14.50
C ILE A 164 -10.30 -10.15 -13.07
N THR A 165 -10.02 -11.41 -12.77
CA THR A 165 -10.18 -11.96 -11.41
C THR A 165 -8.80 -12.14 -10.77
N PRO A 166 -8.44 -11.35 -9.74
CA PRO A 166 -7.23 -11.59 -8.98
C PRO A 166 -7.36 -12.88 -8.17
N PRO A 167 -6.25 -13.50 -7.77
CA PRO A 167 -6.30 -14.62 -6.84
C PRO A 167 -7.09 -14.27 -5.58
N MET A 168 -7.89 -15.23 -5.11
CA MET A 168 -8.67 -15.08 -3.86
C MET A 168 -7.77 -15.02 -2.62
N SER A 169 -6.52 -15.44 -2.73
CA SER A 169 -5.54 -15.38 -1.65
C SER A 169 -4.12 -15.35 -2.20
N PHE A 170 -3.22 -14.80 -1.42
CA PHE A 170 -1.79 -14.84 -1.68
C PHE A 170 -1.00 -15.02 -0.38
N THR A 171 0.28 -15.36 -0.49
CA THR A 171 1.17 -15.42 0.67
C THR A 171 1.87 -14.10 0.85
N ALA A 172 1.67 -13.47 2.02
CA ALA A 172 2.43 -12.31 2.48
C ALA A 172 3.84 -12.76 2.85
N ASP A 173 4.79 -12.66 1.93
CA ASP A 173 6.17 -13.12 2.11
C ASP A 173 7.21 -12.04 1.81
N THR A 174 6.81 -10.90 1.26
CA THR A 174 7.75 -9.86 0.81
C THR A 174 7.30 -8.49 1.26
N VAL A 175 8.13 -7.82 2.05
CA VAL A 175 7.99 -6.40 2.40
C VAL A 175 9.01 -5.60 1.62
N THR A 176 8.60 -4.45 1.08
CA THR A 176 9.44 -3.60 0.24
C THR A 176 9.45 -2.17 0.75
N LEU A 177 10.62 -1.55 0.76
CA LEU A 177 10.84 -0.13 1.00
C LEU A 177 11.00 0.57 -0.35
N TYR A 178 10.21 1.61 -0.56
CA TYR A 178 10.34 2.53 -1.69
C TYR A 178 10.67 3.92 -1.21
N ARG A 179 11.40 4.67 -2.04
CA ARG A 179 11.63 6.10 -1.90
C ARG A 179 10.85 6.83 -2.98
N PHE A 180 10.05 7.79 -2.57
CA PHE A 180 9.25 8.64 -3.44
C PHE A 180 9.84 10.03 -3.45
N ALA A 181 9.84 10.69 -4.60
CA ALA A 181 10.35 12.04 -4.80
C ALA A 181 9.31 12.90 -5.49
N HIS A 182 9.05 14.06 -4.92
CA HIS A 182 8.23 15.11 -5.50
C HIS A 182 8.70 16.48 -5.00
N ASN A 183 8.50 17.52 -5.81
CA ASN A 183 8.96 18.86 -5.46
C ASN A 183 8.13 19.49 -4.33
N THR A 184 6.83 19.22 -4.34
CA THR A 184 5.87 19.65 -3.31
C THR A 184 4.86 18.55 -3.07
N TRP A 185 4.51 18.26 -1.82
CA TRP A 185 3.55 17.22 -1.45
C TRP A 185 2.13 17.79 -1.29
N THR A 186 1.74 18.66 -2.24
CA THR A 186 0.43 19.33 -2.27
C THR A 186 -0.33 19.05 -3.56
N GLY A 187 -1.62 19.27 -3.59
CA GLY A 187 -2.46 19.11 -4.77
C GLY A 187 -2.42 17.68 -5.33
N SER A 188 -2.24 17.56 -6.63
CA SER A 188 -2.20 16.26 -7.32
C SER A 188 -0.79 15.69 -7.47
N TRP A 189 -0.02 15.71 -6.36
CA TRP A 189 1.39 15.27 -6.31
C TRP A 189 1.65 13.88 -6.94
N TRP A 190 0.68 12.98 -6.93
CA TRP A 190 0.80 11.65 -7.54
C TRP A 190 0.97 11.66 -9.06
N ARG A 191 0.70 12.78 -9.74
CA ARG A 191 0.81 12.90 -11.21
C ARG A 191 2.26 12.93 -11.69
N ASP A 192 3.13 13.60 -10.93
CA ASP A 192 4.54 13.82 -11.28
C ASP A 192 5.51 13.16 -10.31
N MET A 193 4.97 12.40 -9.35
CA MET A 193 5.77 11.67 -8.38
C MET A 193 6.64 10.62 -9.09
N ARG A 194 7.89 10.54 -8.64
CA ARG A 194 8.83 9.49 -9.04
C ARG A 194 9.11 8.60 -7.84
N TRP A 195 9.41 7.34 -8.10
CA TRP A 195 9.78 6.43 -7.05
C TRP A 195 10.87 5.46 -7.51
N GLU A 196 11.59 4.94 -6.54
CA GLU A 196 12.59 3.92 -6.74
C GLU A 196 12.43 2.80 -5.69
N HIS A 197 12.74 1.60 -6.10
CA HIS A 197 12.86 0.47 -5.21
C HIS A 197 14.15 0.59 -4.41
N VAL A 198 14.07 0.60 -3.08
CA VAL A 198 15.23 0.70 -2.19
C VAL A 198 15.66 -0.70 -1.74
N ARG A 199 14.75 -1.46 -1.15
CA ARG A 199 15.05 -2.77 -0.57
C ARG A 199 13.81 -3.64 -0.48
N SER A 200 13.98 -4.96 -0.67
CA SER A 200 12.98 -5.96 -0.30
C SER A 200 13.53 -6.92 0.74
N TRP A 201 12.66 -7.37 1.63
CA TRP A 201 12.93 -8.42 2.62
C TRP A 201 11.94 -9.55 2.43
N ARG A 202 12.45 -10.79 2.54
CA ARG A 202 11.61 -11.98 2.62
C ARG A 202 11.32 -12.29 4.08
N LEU A 203 10.04 -12.49 4.39
CA LEU A 203 9.62 -13.03 5.68
C LEU A 203 10.04 -14.50 5.78
N ALA A 204 10.23 -14.99 7.00
CA ALA A 204 10.65 -16.37 7.22
C ALA A 204 9.60 -17.33 6.65
N LYS A 205 10.06 -18.44 6.03
CA LYS A 205 9.13 -19.51 5.64
C LYS A 205 8.45 -20.06 6.89
N GLN A 206 7.13 -20.24 6.82
CA GLN A 206 6.42 -20.94 7.88
C GLN A 206 6.96 -22.37 7.96
N ARG A 207 7.48 -22.78 9.15
CA ARG A 207 7.87 -24.15 9.37
C ARG A 207 6.60 -25.00 9.41
N SER A 208 6.44 -25.90 8.46
CA SER A 208 5.46 -26.99 8.56
C SER A 208 5.88 -27.87 9.74
N PHE A 209 5.05 -27.96 10.75
CA PHE A 209 5.18 -28.94 11.82
C PHE A 209 4.40 -30.21 11.41
#